data_67bf72e03f880748136dd69850981997
#
_entry.id   67bf72e03f880748136dd69850981997
#
_cell.length_a   1.000
_cell.length_b   1.000
_cell.length_c   1.000
_cell.angle_alpha   90.00
_cell.angle_beta   90.00
_cell.angle_gamma   90.00
#
_symmetry.space_group_name_H-M   'P 1'
#
loop_
_entity.id
_entity.type
_entity.pdbx_description
1 polymer ?
#
loop_
_entity_poly.entity_id
_entity_poly.type
_entity_poly.pdbx_seq_one_letter_code
_entity_poly.pdbx_strand_id
1 'polypeptide(L)'
;IDRGNNRVDLAFEIREGRVTEVERLSFTGNRAYSDRRLRQVLGTKQAGLLRNIIQRDTYVPDRIEFDKQVLTDFYRARGYIDFQVLSVSREFSRERDGFFLTFAVREGLSYKFRNVTAVSEYEGVDVAPYRDVIRIREGATYSPLAIDTTISRMEAIALKQGVDFVNIEPRITRNEENQTLDVVFAVTKGPRVFVERIDIEGNATTLDKVVRRQFRTVEGDPFNPREIREAAERIRALGFFETADVNARQGTSSDQVIVDVNVEEKPTGSLTFGASYSVANGVGFNVGLSEANFLGRGQYVSVNLAVGTDDKNSSFTFIEPAFLDRDLKFRFTGYYTTSENSNSYYSTKRIGVSPSIEFPMGEFSAIELRYKVSQDEIYSVNTNSSQLLKNEEARGAEITSALGYTYSYDTRLGGVDPNSSILFKFGQDFAGVGGDITSITSTALASYERKAFREEVTLRAEIEGGLVVTSGGDSRLVDRFTGNGKIRGFEPNGIGPRDLTVANQDA
;
A
#
# COMPACT_ATOMS: atom_id res chain seq x y z
N ILE A 1 18.89 -46.84 15.11
CA ILE A 1 20.08 -47.70 15.37
C ILE A 1 20.53 -47.38 16.79
N ASP A 2 20.48 -48.39 17.64
CA ASP A 2 20.91 -48.27 19.05
C ASP A 2 22.43 -48.41 19.09
N ARG A 3 23.11 -47.41 19.59
CA ARG A 3 24.58 -47.39 19.73
C ARG A 3 24.97 -47.43 21.19
N GLY A 4 24.58 -48.36 22.01
CA GLY A 4 25.03 -48.49 23.38
C GLY A 4 25.49 -47.16 24.06
N ASN A 5 25.32 -46.94 25.30
CA ASN A 5 25.53 -45.71 26.07
C ASN A 5 24.37 -44.69 26.05
N ASN A 6 23.11 -45.13 26.07
CA ASN A 6 21.92 -44.26 26.09
C ASN A 6 21.85 -43.22 24.97
N ARG A 7 22.44 -43.48 23.82
CA ARG A 7 22.34 -42.64 22.63
C ARG A 7 21.57 -43.36 21.53
N VAL A 8 20.51 -42.72 21.02
CA VAL A 8 19.72 -43.20 19.89
C VAL A 8 19.93 -42.23 18.74
N ASP A 9 20.39 -42.74 17.59
CA ASP A 9 20.43 -41.97 16.35
C ASP A 9 19.05 -42.10 15.68
N LEU A 10 18.32 -41.04 15.55
CA LEU A 10 17.08 -40.96 14.79
C LEU A 10 17.41 -40.52 13.37
N ALA A 11 17.17 -41.39 12.41
CA ALA A 11 17.24 -41.02 11.00
C ALA A 11 15.81 -40.91 10.45
N PHE A 12 15.47 -39.72 9.98
CA PHE A 12 14.22 -39.48 9.25
C PHE A 12 14.50 -39.67 7.75
N GLU A 13 13.94 -40.70 7.14
CA GLU A 13 13.93 -40.83 5.68
C GLU A 13 12.72 -40.10 5.15
N ILE A 14 12.94 -38.89 4.60
CA ILE A 14 11.90 -38.07 3.98
C ILE A 14 11.90 -38.39 2.48
N ARG A 15 10.81 -38.91 1.97
CA ARG A 15 10.55 -39.00 0.54
C ARG A 15 9.65 -37.85 0.15
N GLU A 16 10.23 -36.82 -0.41
CA GLU A 16 9.47 -35.71 -0.99
C GLU A 16 8.68 -36.26 -2.19
N GLY A 17 7.34 -36.14 -2.14
CA GLY A 17 6.48 -36.37 -3.29
C GLY A 17 6.76 -35.35 -4.39
N ARG A 18 6.37 -35.66 -5.63
CA ARG A 18 6.42 -34.65 -6.69
C ARG A 18 5.51 -33.49 -6.35
N VAL A 19 5.97 -32.25 -6.56
CA VAL A 19 5.16 -31.04 -6.47
C VAL A 19 4.06 -31.16 -7.53
N THR A 20 2.81 -31.23 -7.09
CA THR A 20 1.66 -31.34 -7.99
C THR A 20 1.09 -29.95 -8.23
N GLU A 21 0.98 -29.56 -9.48
CA GLU A 21 0.54 -28.24 -9.92
C GLU A 21 -0.99 -28.18 -10.11
N VAL A 22 -1.53 -26.96 -10.09
CA VAL A 22 -2.91 -26.70 -10.50
C VAL A 22 -2.93 -26.38 -11.99
N GLU A 23 -3.23 -27.39 -12.77
CA GLU A 23 -3.25 -27.30 -14.24
C GLU A 23 -4.41 -26.43 -14.74
N ARG A 24 -5.57 -26.54 -14.12
CA ARG A 24 -6.75 -25.77 -14.49
C ARG A 24 -7.59 -25.37 -13.28
N LEU A 25 -8.05 -24.13 -13.31
CA LEU A 25 -8.93 -23.54 -12.31
C LEU A 25 -10.22 -23.08 -13.00
N SER A 26 -11.36 -23.65 -12.63
CA SER A 26 -12.67 -23.44 -13.25
C SER A 26 -13.72 -23.09 -12.20
N PHE A 27 -14.79 -22.44 -12.63
CA PHE A 27 -15.91 -22.09 -11.77
C PHE A 27 -17.22 -22.58 -12.40
N THR A 28 -18.19 -22.92 -11.56
CA THR A 28 -19.54 -23.26 -11.96
C THR A 28 -20.54 -22.51 -11.09
N GLY A 29 -21.62 -22.00 -11.70
CA GLY A 29 -22.62 -21.18 -11.01
C GLY A 29 -22.33 -19.68 -10.98
N ASN A 30 -21.16 -19.24 -11.42
CA ASN A 30 -20.78 -17.85 -11.58
C ASN A 30 -21.45 -17.25 -12.83
N ARG A 31 -22.25 -16.20 -12.64
CA ARG A 31 -22.95 -15.44 -13.71
C ARG A 31 -22.55 -13.97 -13.71
N ALA A 32 -22.25 -13.42 -12.54
CA ALA A 32 -21.90 -12.03 -12.34
C ALA A 32 -20.47 -11.72 -12.81
N TYR A 33 -19.55 -12.63 -12.56
CA TYR A 33 -18.13 -12.47 -12.89
C TYR A 33 -17.61 -13.64 -13.70
N SER A 34 -16.68 -13.36 -14.62
CA SER A 34 -16.07 -14.39 -15.45
C SER A 34 -15.05 -15.23 -14.67
N ASP A 35 -14.78 -16.45 -15.15
CA ASP A 35 -13.71 -17.30 -14.61
C ASP A 35 -12.36 -16.58 -14.61
N ARG A 36 -12.09 -15.78 -15.64
CA ARG A 36 -10.87 -14.99 -15.76
C ARG A 36 -10.74 -14.01 -14.58
N ARG A 37 -11.84 -13.30 -14.27
CA ARG A 37 -11.85 -12.34 -13.16
C ARG A 37 -11.70 -13.04 -11.82
N LEU A 38 -12.41 -14.13 -11.59
CA LEU A 38 -12.34 -14.90 -10.35
C LEU A 38 -10.95 -15.51 -10.13
N ARG A 39 -10.31 -16.04 -11.18
CA ARG A 39 -8.92 -16.53 -11.10
C ARG A 39 -7.92 -15.45 -10.67
N GLN A 40 -8.15 -14.19 -11.02
CA GLN A 40 -7.29 -13.08 -10.58
C GLN A 40 -7.41 -12.81 -9.07
N VAL A 41 -8.60 -13.04 -8.50
CA VAL A 41 -8.89 -12.82 -7.07
C VAL A 41 -8.22 -13.87 -6.20
N LEU A 42 -8.19 -15.12 -6.62
CA LEU A 42 -7.64 -16.24 -5.83
C LEU A 42 -6.13 -16.13 -5.60
N GLY A 43 -5.68 -16.64 -4.46
CA GLY A 43 -4.27 -16.84 -4.16
C GLY A 43 -3.65 -17.96 -4.99
N THR A 44 -4.39 -19.08 -5.18
CA THR A 44 -4.01 -20.18 -6.05
C THR A 44 -4.00 -19.73 -7.50
N LYS A 45 -2.91 -19.99 -8.21
CA LYS A 45 -2.77 -19.66 -9.63
C LYS A 45 -2.76 -20.94 -10.48
N GLN A 46 -3.24 -20.82 -11.71
CA GLN A 46 -3.17 -21.88 -12.71
C GLN A 46 -1.77 -21.93 -13.31
N ALA A 47 -1.28 -23.13 -13.61
CA ALA A 47 0.00 -23.35 -14.29
C ALA A 47 0.06 -22.55 -15.60
N GLY A 48 1.12 -21.75 -15.76
CA GLY A 48 1.37 -20.90 -16.90
C GLY A 48 2.58 -21.31 -17.73
N LEU A 49 2.84 -20.60 -18.83
CA LEU A 49 4.00 -20.83 -19.69
C LEU A 49 5.35 -20.69 -18.95
N LEU A 50 5.40 -19.89 -17.86
CA LEU A 50 6.60 -19.65 -17.05
C LEU A 50 6.59 -20.47 -15.74
N ARG A 51 5.90 -21.59 -15.70
CA ARG A 51 5.74 -22.46 -14.51
C ARG A 51 7.04 -22.83 -13.82
N ASN A 52 8.12 -23.03 -14.57
CA ASN A 52 9.43 -23.40 -14.03
C ASN A 52 10.10 -22.28 -13.20
N ILE A 53 9.58 -21.06 -13.25
CA ILE A 53 10.11 -19.86 -12.57
C ILE A 53 9.15 -19.38 -11.49
N ILE A 54 7.84 -19.56 -11.66
CA ILE A 54 6.79 -19.04 -10.78
C ILE A 54 6.09 -20.21 -10.09
N GLN A 55 6.50 -20.54 -8.85
CA GLN A 55 5.97 -21.66 -8.06
C GLN A 55 4.62 -21.35 -7.34
N ARG A 56 3.81 -20.41 -7.84
CA ARG A 56 2.50 -20.09 -7.25
C ARG A 56 1.36 -20.99 -7.70
N ASP A 57 1.64 -21.92 -8.58
CA ASP A 57 0.73 -22.93 -9.15
C ASP A 57 0.73 -24.27 -8.39
N THR A 58 1.53 -24.38 -7.33
CA THR A 58 1.55 -25.57 -6.47
C THR A 58 0.22 -25.76 -5.75
N TYR A 59 -0.30 -26.97 -5.79
CA TYR A 59 -1.49 -27.36 -5.04
C TYR A 59 -1.19 -27.43 -3.53
N VAL A 60 -1.83 -26.58 -2.73
CA VAL A 60 -1.75 -26.55 -1.28
C VAL A 60 -3.18 -26.58 -0.71
N PRO A 61 -3.59 -27.62 0.06
CA PRO A 61 -4.95 -27.74 0.59
C PRO A 61 -5.40 -26.49 1.40
N ASP A 62 -4.55 -26.00 2.28
CA ASP A 62 -4.87 -24.85 3.15
C ASP A 62 -5.12 -23.58 2.34
N ARG A 63 -4.43 -23.43 1.21
CA ARG A 63 -4.67 -22.31 0.29
C ARG A 63 -6.06 -22.37 -0.35
N ILE A 64 -6.62 -23.55 -0.56
CA ILE A 64 -7.97 -23.73 -1.10
C ILE A 64 -9.01 -23.22 -0.09
N GLU A 65 -8.83 -23.52 1.19
CA GLU A 65 -9.74 -22.98 2.24
C GLU A 65 -9.64 -21.47 2.32
N PHE A 66 -8.43 -20.92 2.26
CA PHE A 66 -8.23 -19.46 2.16
C PHE A 66 -8.91 -18.87 0.91
N ASP A 67 -8.78 -19.52 -0.25
CA ASP A 67 -9.40 -19.06 -1.49
C ASP A 67 -10.93 -19.08 -1.44
N LYS A 68 -11.55 -20.01 -0.71
CA LYS A 68 -13.00 -19.98 -0.45
C LYS A 68 -13.42 -18.74 0.32
N GLN A 69 -12.62 -18.37 1.35
CA GLN A 69 -12.87 -17.16 2.12
C GLN A 69 -12.70 -15.91 1.25
N VAL A 70 -11.62 -15.84 0.48
CA VAL A 70 -11.34 -14.73 -0.44
C VAL A 70 -12.47 -14.54 -1.47
N LEU A 71 -13.01 -15.64 -2.02
CA LEU A 71 -14.18 -15.56 -2.90
C LEU A 71 -15.42 -15.05 -2.18
N THR A 72 -15.65 -15.53 -0.97
CA THR A 72 -16.79 -15.09 -0.16
C THR A 72 -16.73 -13.59 0.12
N ASP A 73 -15.58 -13.11 0.53
CA ASP A 73 -15.35 -11.69 0.82
C ASP A 73 -15.45 -10.83 -0.46
N PHE A 74 -14.92 -11.34 -1.58
CA PHE A 74 -15.02 -10.70 -2.89
C PHE A 74 -16.47 -10.45 -3.30
N TYR A 75 -17.32 -11.47 -3.22
CA TYR A 75 -18.72 -11.36 -3.60
C TYR A 75 -19.53 -10.53 -2.59
N ARG A 76 -19.32 -10.74 -1.29
CA ARG A 76 -20.01 -9.98 -0.24
C ARG A 76 -19.70 -8.49 -0.31
N ALA A 77 -18.46 -8.12 -0.59
CA ALA A 77 -18.07 -6.72 -0.80
C ALA A 77 -18.75 -6.06 -2.02
N ARG A 78 -19.45 -6.86 -2.86
CA ARG A 78 -20.16 -6.43 -4.07
C ARG A 78 -21.66 -6.65 -4.02
N GLY A 79 -22.19 -6.78 -2.80
CA GLY A 79 -23.61 -6.85 -2.56
C GLY A 79 -24.20 -8.28 -2.51
N TYR A 80 -23.44 -9.30 -2.82
CA TYR A 80 -23.91 -10.69 -2.83
C TYR A 80 -23.84 -11.30 -1.43
N ILE A 81 -24.80 -10.93 -0.57
CA ILE A 81 -24.79 -11.30 0.85
C ILE A 81 -24.89 -12.81 1.04
N ASP A 82 -25.68 -13.49 0.18
CA ASP A 82 -25.98 -14.91 0.26
C ASP A 82 -25.00 -15.78 -0.53
N PHE A 83 -23.87 -15.19 -0.94
CA PHE A 83 -22.85 -15.95 -1.66
C PHE A 83 -22.31 -17.10 -0.83
N GLN A 84 -22.18 -18.25 -1.47
CA GLN A 84 -21.65 -19.47 -0.87
C GLN A 84 -20.81 -20.25 -1.89
N VAL A 85 -19.68 -20.77 -1.44
CA VAL A 85 -18.95 -21.82 -2.14
C VAL A 85 -19.57 -23.16 -1.71
N LEU A 86 -20.25 -23.82 -2.62
CA LEU A 86 -20.95 -25.09 -2.36
C LEU A 86 -20.01 -26.26 -2.22
N SER A 87 -19.02 -26.34 -3.11
CA SER A 87 -18.01 -27.38 -3.09
C SER A 87 -16.79 -26.98 -3.92
N VAL A 88 -15.65 -27.62 -3.65
CA VAL A 88 -14.47 -27.56 -4.51
C VAL A 88 -14.12 -28.99 -4.94
N SER A 89 -14.34 -29.30 -6.22
CA SER A 89 -13.95 -30.56 -6.80
C SER A 89 -12.48 -30.56 -7.17
N ARG A 90 -11.81 -31.68 -6.93
CA ARG A 90 -10.38 -31.90 -7.19
C ARG A 90 -10.23 -33.14 -8.02
N GLU A 91 -9.84 -32.98 -9.26
CA GLU A 91 -9.61 -34.11 -10.18
C GLU A 91 -8.13 -34.16 -10.57
N PHE A 92 -7.48 -35.28 -10.31
CA PHE A 92 -6.08 -35.48 -10.68
C PHE A 92 -6.00 -36.01 -12.11
N SER A 93 -5.33 -35.27 -12.99
CA SER A 93 -5.04 -35.71 -14.36
C SER A 93 -3.70 -36.41 -14.42
N ARG A 94 -3.72 -37.72 -14.65
CA ARG A 94 -2.49 -38.53 -14.83
C ARG A 94 -1.71 -38.15 -16.10
N GLU A 95 -2.38 -37.65 -17.12
CA GLU A 95 -1.74 -37.26 -18.39
C GLU A 95 -0.92 -35.97 -18.25
N ARG A 96 -1.34 -35.09 -17.37
CA ARG A 96 -0.72 -33.77 -17.18
C ARG A 96 0.00 -33.60 -15.83
N ASP A 97 -0.04 -34.66 -14.99
CA ASP A 97 0.56 -34.67 -13.65
C ASP A 97 0.14 -33.47 -12.78
N GLY A 98 -1.16 -33.08 -12.88
CA GLY A 98 -1.69 -31.88 -12.22
C GLY A 98 -3.14 -32.00 -11.81
N PHE A 99 -3.60 -31.10 -10.94
CA PHE A 99 -4.99 -31.02 -10.49
C PHE A 99 -5.84 -30.10 -11.35
N PHE A 100 -7.04 -30.54 -11.67
CA PHE A 100 -8.14 -29.69 -12.10
C PHE A 100 -8.97 -29.32 -10.88
N LEU A 101 -9.06 -28.03 -10.58
CA LEU A 101 -9.87 -27.49 -9.50
C LEU A 101 -11.13 -26.84 -10.06
N THR A 102 -12.30 -27.22 -9.56
CA THR A 102 -13.56 -26.59 -9.93
C THR A 102 -14.29 -26.12 -8.69
N PHE A 103 -14.50 -24.80 -8.59
CA PHE A 103 -15.27 -24.16 -7.53
C PHE A 103 -16.74 -24.09 -7.96
N ALA A 104 -17.62 -24.81 -7.29
CA ALA A 104 -19.07 -24.69 -7.47
C ALA A 104 -19.58 -23.61 -6.51
N VAL A 105 -20.16 -22.53 -7.05
CA VAL A 105 -20.61 -21.38 -6.27
C VAL A 105 -22.09 -21.11 -6.48
N ARG A 106 -22.72 -20.50 -5.48
CA ARG A 106 -24.04 -19.91 -5.54
C ARG A 106 -23.93 -18.43 -5.21
N GLU A 107 -24.18 -17.57 -6.19
CA GLU A 107 -23.96 -16.13 -6.04
C GLU A 107 -25.03 -15.44 -5.19
N GLY A 108 -26.28 -15.86 -5.31
CA GLY A 108 -27.41 -15.12 -4.70
C GLY A 108 -27.74 -13.84 -5.48
N LEU A 109 -28.44 -12.93 -4.82
CA LEU A 109 -28.82 -11.62 -5.34
C LEU A 109 -27.85 -10.54 -4.82
N SER A 110 -27.61 -9.52 -5.68
CA SER A 110 -26.84 -8.35 -5.26
C SER A 110 -27.76 -7.27 -4.70
N TYR A 111 -27.46 -6.78 -3.51
CA TYR A 111 -28.26 -5.80 -2.78
C TYR A 111 -27.62 -4.42 -2.78
N LYS A 112 -28.48 -3.39 -2.69
CA LYS A 112 -28.08 -1.99 -2.56
C LYS A 112 -28.65 -1.40 -1.27
N PHE A 113 -27.99 -0.41 -0.71
CA PHE A 113 -28.51 0.36 0.40
C PHE A 113 -29.69 1.22 -0.06
N ARG A 114 -30.81 1.20 0.69
CA ARG A 114 -31.96 2.08 0.50
C ARG A 114 -32.01 3.15 1.57
N ASN A 115 -32.19 2.76 2.82
CA ASN A 115 -32.21 3.67 3.94
C ASN A 115 -31.15 3.28 4.96
N VAL A 116 -30.35 4.25 5.38
CA VAL A 116 -29.30 4.04 6.39
C VAL A 116 -29.44 5.12 7.46
N THR A 117 -29.68 4.73 8.69
CA THR A 117 -29.89 5.65 9.81
C THR A 117 -29.29 5.11 11.10
N ALA A 118 -29.29 5.94 12.15
CA ALA A 118 -28.93 5.51 13.50
C ALA A 118 -30.02 5.86 14.49
N VAL A 119 -30.16 5.02 15.52
CA VAL A 119 -31.04 5.21 16.67
C VAL A 119 -30.25 5.01 17.95
N SER A 120 -30.60 5.73 19.00
CA SER A 120 -30.01 5.51 20.33
C SER A 120 -31.00 4.74 21.20
N GLU A 121 -30.55 3.61 21.73
CA GLU A 121 -31.16 2.84 22.78
C GLU A 121 -30.38 2.96 24.10
N TYR A 122 -29.36 3.80 24.09
CA TYR A 122 -28.56 4.14 25.26
C TYR A 122 -29.08 5.46 25.85
N GLU A 123 -29.67 5.38 27.06
CA GLU A 123 -30.25 6.52 27.72
C GLU A 123 -29.22 7.66 27.92
N GLY A 124 -29.61 8.89 27.55
CA GLY A 124 -28.76 10.07 27.67
C GLY A 124 -27.79 10.29 26.53
N VAL A 125 -27.73 9.41 25.51
CA VAL A 125 -26.88 9.58 24.34
C VAL A 125 -27.66 10.21 23.20
N ASP A 126 -27.22 11.40 22.75
CA ASP A 126 -27.76 12.06 21.55
C ASP A 126 -27.31 11.32 20.29
N VAL A 127 -28.27 10.95 19.46
CA VAL A 127 -28.02 10.20 18.22
C VAL A 127 -27.59 11.08 17.04
N ALA A 128 -27.79 12.40 17.11
CA ALA A 128 -27.52 13.30 15.99
C ALA A 128 -26.06 13.22 15.48
N PRO A 129 -25.03 13.30 16.34
CA PRO A 129 -23.63 13.16 15.89
C PRO A 129 -23.32 11.82 15.23
N TYR A 130 -24.01 10.75 15.63
CA TYR A 130 -23.83 9.42 15.03
C TYR A 130 -24.44 9.34 13.63
N ARG A 131 -25.55 10.05 13.37
CA ARG A 131 -26.14 10.15 12.04
C ARG A 131 -25.23 10.93 11.08
N ASP A 132 -24.60 11.98 11.56
CA ASP A 132 -23.76 12.88 10.74
C ASP A 132 -22.50 12.18 10.16
N VAL A 133 -22.05 11.08 10.79
CA VAL A 133 -20.89 10.32 10.30
C VAL A 133 -21.24 9.21 9.32
N ILE A 134 -22.54 8.98 9.05
CA ILE A 134 -23.01 8.03 8.04
C ILE A 134 -22.70 8.61 6.66
N ARG A 135 -21.79 7.96 5.92
CA ARG A 135 -21.41 8.36 4.56
C ARG A 135 -21.93 7.41 3.48
N ILE A 136 -22.70 6.39 3.89
CA ILE A 136 -23.32 5.44 2.97
C ILE A 136 -24.44 6.16 2.21
N ARG A 137 -24.36 6.18 0.88
CA ARG A 137 -25.35 6.81 0.01
C ARG A 137 -26.46 5.82 -0.34
N GLU A 138 -27.68 6.30 -0.47
CA GLU A 138 -28.78 5.53 -1.06
C GLU A 138 -28.41 5.06 -2.47
N GLY A 139 -28.74 3.81 -2.81
CA GLY A 139 -28.41 3.17 -4.08
C GLY A 139 -26.97 2.65 -4.19
N ALA A 140 -26.10 2.93 -3.21
CA ALA A 140 -24.77 2.32 -3.19
C ALA A 140 -24.87 0.79 -3.00
N THR A 141 -23.99 0.06 -3.63
CA THR A 141 -23.89 -1.40 -3.46
C THR A 141 -23.53 -1.75 -2.03
N TYR A 142 -24.22 -2.73 -1.45
CA TYR A 142 -23.88 -3.22 -0.13
C TYR A 142 -22.43 -3.70 -0.04
N SER A 143 -21.77 -3.34 1.04
CA SER A 143 -20.41 -3.78 1.36
C SER A 143 -20.30 -3.93 2.89
N PRO A 144 -19.82 -5.06 3.40
CA PRO A 144 -19.51 -5.22 4.82
C PRO A 144 -18.53 -4.15 5.31
N LEU A 145 -17.54 -3.80 4.51
CA LEU A 145 -16.57 -2.75 4.84
C LEU A 145 -17.24 -1.38 5.05
N ALA A 146 -18.30 -1.05 4.28
CA ALA A 146 -19.03 0.21 4.47
C ALA A 146 -19.75 0.24 5.83
N ILE A 147 -20.33 -0.90 6.26
CA ILE A 147 -20.93 -1.06 7.59
C ILE A 147 -19.85 -0.91 8.67
N ASP A 148 -18.75 -1.68 8.57
CA ASP A 148 -17.69 -1.67 9.56
C ASP A 148 -17.03 -0.29 9.70
N THR A 149 -16.74 0.38 8.59
CA THR A 149 -16.19 1.75 8.60
C THR A 149 -17.15 2.75 9.25
N THR A 150 -18.47 2.59 9.03
CA THR A 150 -19.49 3.45 9.66
C THR A 150 -19.53 3.21 11.17
N ILE A 151 -19.47 1.97 11.61
CA ILE A 151 -19.42 1.64 13.04
C ILE A 151 -18.17 2.21 13.68
N SER A 152 -16.99 2.05 13.07
CA SER A 152 -15.71 2.61 13.59
C SER A 152 -15.78 4.13 13.74
N ARG A 153 -16.44 4.85 12.80
CA ARG A 153 -16.66 6.29 12.92
C ARG A 153 -17.61 6.64 14.07
N MET A 154 -18.66 5.86 14.28
CA MET A 154 -19.59 6.05 15.39
C MET A 154 -18.92 5.78 16.74
N GLU A 155 -18.10 4.73 16.85
CA GLU A 155 -17.30 4.43 18.05
C GLU A 155 -16.33 5.58 18.35
N ALA A 156 -15.69 6.16 17.33
CA ALA A 156 -14.84 7.34 17.51
C ALA A 156 -15.60 8.58 18.01
N ILE A 157 -16.88 8.76 17.64
CA ILE A 157 -17.73 9.81 18.19
C ILE A 157 -18.04 9.53 19.66
N ALA A 158 -18.40 8.28 20.01
CA ALA A 158 -18.65 7.89 21.39
C ALA A 158 -17.44 8.20 22.29
N LEU A 159 -16.23 7.83 21.84
CA LEU A 159 -15.00 8.11 22.57
C LEU A 159 -14.78 9.62 22.77
N LYS A 160 -15.01 10.45 21.72
CA LYS A 160 -14.90 11.91 21.82
C LYS A 160 -15.90 12.52 22.78
N GLN A 161 -17.08 11.92 22.92
CA GLN A 161 -18.14 12.36 23.84
C GLN A 161 -17.95 11.82 25.26
N GLY A 162 -16.95 10.98 25.50
CA GLY A 162 -16.72 10.32 26.80
C GLY A 162 -17.82 9.30 27.13
N VAL A 163 -18.45 8.71 26.12
CA VAL A 163 -19.47 7.67 26.31
C VAL A 163 -18.79 6.31 26.25
N ASP A 164 -18.54 5.73 27.41
CA ASP A 164 -17.89 4.43 27.54
C ASP A 164 -18.86 3.27 27.30
N PHE A 165 -18.30 2.12 26.91
CA PHE A 165 -19.05 0.87 26.71
C PHE A 165 -20.19 0.98 25.70
N VAL A 166 -19.98 1.75 24.64
CA VAL A 166 -20.92 1.79 23.53
C VAL A 166 -20.73 0.56 22.66
N ASN A 167 -21.86 -0.05 22.30
CA ASN A 167 -21.92 -1.09 21.28
C ASN A 167 -22.81 -0.58 20.13
N ILE A 168 -22.30 -0.64 18.90
CA ILE A 168 -23.02 -0.22 17.69
C ILE A 168 -23.47 -1.48 16.94
N GLU A 169 -24.76 -1.76 16.96
CA GLU A 169 -25.34 -2.93 16.33
C GLU A 169 -25.97 -2.57 14.97
N PRO A 170 -25.45 -3.09 13.84
CA PRO A 170 -26.10 -2.90 12.56
C PRO A 170 -27.29 -3.86 12.43
N ARG A 171 -28.50 -3.33 12.39
CA ARG A 171 -29.73 -4.08 12.13
C ARG A 171 -30.11 -3.94 10.68
N ILE A 172 -30.04 -5.05 9.93
CA ILE A 172 -30.23 -5.06 8.49
C ILE A 172 -31.57 -5.72 8.17
N THR A 173 -32.46 -4.97 7.50
CA THR A 173 -33.73 -5.46 6.98
C THR A 173 -33.64 -5.59 5.47
N ARG A 174 -33.98 -6.77 4.94
CA ARG A 174 -33.91 -7.08 3.51
C ARG A 174 -35.25 -6.87 2.82
N ASN A 175 -35.20 -6.26 1.63
CA ASN A 175 -36.31 -6.27 0.70
C ASN A 175 -35.88 -7.03 -0.55
N GLU A 176 -36.37 -8.24 -0.71
CA GLU A 176 -36.00 -9.14 -1.80
C GLU A 176 -36.57 -8.68 -3.15
N GLU A 177 -37.78 -8.10 -3.17
CA GLU A 177 -38.43 -7.64 -4.39
C GLU A 177 -37.63 -6.55 -5.09
N ASN A 178 -37.12 -5.60 -4.32
CA ASN A 178 -36.36 -4.46 -4.83
C ASN A 178 -34.83 -4.64 -4.73
N GLN A 179 -34.37 -5.76 -4.17
CA GLN A 179 -32.94 -6.04 -3.90
C GLN A 179 -32.28 -4.91 -3.10
N THR A 180 -32.95 -4.43 -2.07
CA THR A 180 -32.49 -3.33 -1.24
C THR A 180 -32.38 -3.72 0.25
N LEU A 181 -31.55 -2.97 0.98
CA LEU A 181 -31.31 -3.14 2.40
C LEU A 181 -31.59 -1.82 3.11
N ASP A 182 -32.36 -1.90 4.20
CA ASP A 182 -32.43 -0.86 5.19
C ASP A 182 -31.49 -1.21 6.35
N VAL A 183 -30.67 -0.26 6.77
CA VAL A 183 -29.69 -0.46 7.85
C VAL A 183 -29.97 0.55 8.94
N VAL A 184 -30.18 0.05 10.16
CA VAL A 184 -30.32 0.86 11.37
C VAL A 184 -29.16 0.54 12.28
N PHE A 185 -28.29 1.50 12.53
CA PHE A 185 -27.25 1.38 13.53
C PHE A 185 -27.84 1.70 14.90
N ALA A 186 -28.01 0.69 15.75
CA ALA A 186 -28.51 0.86 17.11
C ALA A 186 -27.33 1.13 18.05
N VAL A 187 -27.32 2.32 18.65
CA VAL A 187 -26.35 2.69 19.69
C VAL A 187 -26.87 2.13 21.01
N THR A 188 -26.24 1.09 21.51
CA THR A 188 -26.64 0.36 22.71
C THR A 188 -25.55 0.40 23.77
N LYS A 189 -25.89 0.05 24.99
CA LYS A 189 -24.91 -0.11 26.06
C LYS A 189 -24.30 -1.50 25.99
N GLY A 190 -22.99 -1.55 25.75
CA GLY A 190 -22.21 -2.78 25.76
C GLY A 190 -21.87 -3.29 27.17
N PRO A 191 -21.34 -4.51 27.28
CA PRO A 191 -20.89 -5.06 28.54
C PRO A 191 -19.70 -4.25 29.10
N ARG A 192 -19.63 -4.10 30.41
CA ARG A 192 -18.50 -3.47 31.08
C ARG A 192 -17.38 -4.48 31.21
N VAL A 193 -16.52 -4.55 30.17
CA VAL A 193 -15.35 -5.41 30.15
C VAL A 193 -14.15 -4.53 29.83
N PHE A 194 -13.05 -4.72 30.56
CA PHE A 194 -11.83 -3.95 30.42
C PHE A 194 -10.67 -4.83 29.90
N VAL A 195 -9.71 -4.22 29.24
CA VAL A 195 -8.46 -4.89 28.90
C VAL A 195 -7.57 -4.91 30.15
N GLU A 196 -7.31 -6.10 30.69
CA GLU A 196 -6.41 -6.28 31.84
C GLU A 196 -4.97 -6.04 31.42
N ARG A 197 -4.53 -6.73 30.35
CA ARG A 197 -3.19 -6.61 29.75
C ARG A 197 -3.16 -7.13 28.34
N ILE A 198 -2.10 -6.75 27.63
CA ILE A 198 -1.79 -7.22 26.27
C ILE A 198 -0.47 -7.99 26.34
N ASP A 199 -0.54 -9.31 26.20
CA ASP A 199 0.60 -10.22 26.21
C ASP A 199 1.08 -10.46 24.79
N ILE A 200 2.38 -10.16 24.51
CA ILE A 200 2.96 -10.29 23.16
C ILE A 200 4.06 -11.36 23.23
N GLU A 201 3.95 -12.38 22.39
CA GLU A 201 4.87 -13.51 22.34
C GLU A 201 5.31 -13.79 20.90
N GLY A 202 6.55 -14.33 20.76
CA GLY A 202 7.10 -14.71 19.44
C GLY A 202 7.91 -13.61 18.74
N ASN A 203 7.97 -12.39 19.28
CA ASN A 203 8.71 -11.27 18.75
C ASN A 203 10.17 -11.26 19.25
N ALA A 204 10.98 -12.21 18.80
CA ALA A 204 12.36 -12.37 19.25
C ALA A 204 13.28 -11.18 18.86
N THR A 205 13.08 -10.63 17.67
CA THR A 205 13.86 -9.50 17.12
C THR A 205 13.11 -8.20 17.21
N THR A 206 11.80 -8.21 16.91
CA THR A 206 10.95 -7.04 16.90
C THR A 206 10.66 -6.57 18.33
N LEU A 207 10.91 -5.30 18.62
CA LEU A 207 10.63 -4.73 19.93
C LEU A 207 9.12 -4.75 20.23
N ASP A 208 8.74 -5.07 21.45
CA ASP A 208 7.35 -5.11 21.94
C ASP A 208 6.56 -3.84 21.54
N LYS A 209 7.16 -2.67 21.71
CA LYS A 209 6.53 -1.39 21.36
C LYS A 209 6.08 -1.29 19.90
N VAL A 210 6.71 -2.02 18.96
CA VAL A 210 6.35 -2.00 17.55
C VAL A 210 5.03 -2.72 17.31
N VAL A 211 4.79 -3.80 18.02
CA VAL A 211 3.53 -4.54 18.00
C VAL A 211 2.48 -3.81 18.82
N ARG A 212 2.82 -3.39 20.03
CA ARG A 212 1.92 -2.73 20.97
C ARG A 212 1.32 -1.44 20.43
N ARG A 213 2.08 -0.63 19.67
CA ARG A 213 1.57 0.60 19.05
C ARG A 213 0.52 0.37 17.94
N GLN A 214 0.31 -0.89 17.51
CA GLN A 214 -0.76 -1.22 16.57
C GLN A 214 -2.13 -1.27 17.25
N PHE A 215 -2.15 -1.34 18.58
CA PHE A 215 -3.38 -1.22 19.36
C PHE A 215 -3.69 0.26 19.63
N ARG A 216 -4.94 0.65 19.44
CA ARG A 216 -5.46 1.95 19.91
C ARG A 216 -5.95 1.87 21.33
N THR A 217 -6.37 0.66 21.74
CA THR A 217 -6.78 0.32 23.10
C THR A 217 -5.55 0.04 23.93
N VAL A 218 -5.47 0.62 25.13
CA VAL A 218 -4.42 0.36 26.11
C VAL A 218 -4.97 -0.45 27.29
N GLU A 219 -4.08 -0.93 28.13
CA GLU A 219 -4.42 -1.65 29.34
C GLU A 219 -5.23 -0.74 30.29
N GLY A 220 -6.37 -1.25 30.77
CA GLY A 220 -7.35 -0.49 31.55
C GLY A 220 -8.49 0.14 30.73
N ASP A 221 -8.40 0.18 29.42
CA ASP A 221 -9.47 0.69 28.54
C ASP A 221 -10.64 -0.30 28.42
N PRO A 222 -11.84 0.19 28.05
CA PRO A 222 -12.94 -0.67 27.65
C PRO A 222 -12.55 -1.62 26.50
N PHE A 223 -12.87 -2.89 26.65
CA PHE A 223 -12.61 -3.90 25.64
C PHE A 223 -13.52 -3.73 24.43
N ASN A 224 -12.92 -3.57 23.25
CA ASN A 224 -13.63 -3.53 21.97
C ASN A 224 -13.13 -4.65 21.05
N PRO A 225 -13.91 -5.70 20.76
CA PRO A 225 -13.49 -6.81 19.90
C PRO A 225 -13.15 -6.38 18.47
N ARG A 226 -13.71 -5.27 17.97
CA ARG A 226 -13.41 -4.71 16.67
C ARG A 226 -11.99 -4.13 16.65
N GLU A 227 -11.64 -3.29 17.62
CA GLU A 227 -10.30 -2.70 17.75
C GLU A 227 -9.22 -3.78 17.83
N ILE A 228 -9.49 -4.89 18.51
CA ILE A 228 -8.57 -6.03 18.59
C ILE A 228 -8.39 -6.68 17.21
N ARG A 229 -9.46 -6.88 16.44
CA ARG A 229 -9.34 -7.39 15.07
C ARG A 229 -8.60 -6.43 14.15
N GLU A 230 -8.91 -5.13 14.23
CA GLU A 230 -8.20 -4.11 13.46
C GLU A 230 -6.72 -4.03 13.84
N ALA A 231 -6.38 -4.20 15.13
CA ALA A 231 -5.00 -4.28 15.57
C ALA A 231 -4.29 -5.51 14.97
N ALA A 232 -4.95 -6.67 14.93
CA ALA A 232 -4.42 -7.86 14.26
C ALA A 232 -4.12 -7.61 12.78
N GLU A 233 -5.03 -6.94 12.06
CA GLU A 233 -4.80 -6.58 10.65
C GLU A 233 -3.64 -5.58 10.51
N ARG A 234 -3.53 -4.58 11.39
CA ARG A 234 -2.38 -3.64 11.39
C ARG A 234 -1.07 -4.37 11.65
N ILE A 235 -1.02 -5.34 12.58
CA ILE A 235 0.16 -6.16 12.85
C ILE A 235 0.55 -6.99 11.62
N ARG A 236 -0.42 -7.65 10.96
CA ARG A 236 -0.18 -8.39 9.71
C ARG A 236 0.32 -7.46 8.58
N ALA A 237 -0.24 -6.25 8.50
CA ALA A 237 0.13 -5.25 7.50
C ALA A 237 1.57 -4.71 7.66
N LEU A 238 2.20 -4.85 8.83
CA LEU A 238 3.62 -4.53 9.01
C LEU A 238 4.52 -5.35 8.08
N GLY A 239 4.09 -6.58 7.77
CA GLY A 239 4.86 -7.48 6.90
C GLY A 239 6.10 -8.09 7.56
N PHE A 240 6.24 -7.99 8.89
CA PHE A 240 7.38 -8.52 9.68
C PHE A 240 7.15 -9.96 10.14
N PHE A 241 5.90 -10.40 10.10
CA PHE A 241 5.47 -11.68 10.63
C PHE A 241 4.90 -12.57 9.53
N GLU A 242 5.18 -13.86 9.62
CA GLU A 242 4.54 -14.90 8.79
C GLU A 242 3.12 -15.13 9.25
N THR A 243 2.95 -15.25 10.58
CA THR A 243 1.66 -15.37 11.25
C THR A 243 1.52 -14.31 12.35
N ALA A 244 0.30 -13.83 12.56
CA ALA A 244 -0.04 -12.96 13.67
C ALA A 244 -1.47 -13.27 14.13
N ASP A 245 -1.58 -13.95 15.27
CA ASP A 245 -2.83 -14.34 15.88
C ASP A 245 -3.08 -13.50 17.12
N VAL A 246 -4.24 -12.83 17.14
CA VAL A 246 -4.65 -11.98 18.26
C VAL A 246 -5.97 -12.49 18.79
N ASN A 247 -5.95 -12.95 20.03
CA ASN A 247 -7.11 -13.57 20.69
C ASN A 247 -7.35 -12.90 22.04
N ALA A 248 -8.62 -12.83 22.44
CA ALA A 248 -8.99 -12.37 23.77
C ALA A 248 -9.43 -13.58 24.62
N ARG A 249 -8.88 -13.70 25.82
CA ARG A 249 -9.31 -14.69 26.82
C ARG A 249 -9.76 -14.01 28.09
N GLN A 250 -10.51 -14.71 28.92
CA GLN A 250 -10.94 -14.20 30.22
C GLN A 250 -9.74 -13.85 31.10
N GLY A 251 -9.77 -12.69 31.72
CA GLY A 251 -8.78 -12.21 32.68
C GLY A 251 -8.97 -12.78 34.09
N THR A 252 -8.32 -12.12 35.04
CA THR A 252 -8.37 -12.53 36.47
C THR A 252 -9.76 -12.32 37.09
N SER A 253 -10.55 -11.38 36.58
CA SER A 253 -11.96 -11.15 36.96
C SER A 253 -12.90 -11.31 35.77
N SER A 254 -14.18 -11.49 36.07
CA SER A 254 -15.22 -11.73 35.05
C SER A 254 -15.49 -10.52 34.14
N ASP A 255 -15.06 -9.33 34.56
CA ASP A 255 -15.15 -8.06 33.85
C ASP A 255 -13.82 -7.65 33.18
N GLN A 256 -12.86 -8.57 33.07
CA GLN A 256 -11.55 -8.33 32.47
C GLN A 256 -11.22 -9.37 31.39
N VAL A 257 -10.47 -8.92 30.39
CA VAL A 257 -9.92 -9.77 29.33
C VAL A 257 -8.42 -9.53 29.19
N ILE A 258 -7.70 -10.59 28.86
CA ILE A 258 -6.30 -10.56 28.46
C ILE A 258 -6.27 -10.73 26.96
N VAL A 259 -5.50 -9.89 26.26
CA VAL A 259 -5.30 -9.98 24.83
C VAL A 259 -3.98 -10.67 24.57
N ASP A 260 -4.02 -11.89 24.06
CA ASP A 260 -2.83 -12.66 23.69
C ASP A 260 -2.50 -12.41 22.21
N VAL A 261 -1.28 -11.96 21.95
CA VAL A 261 -0.73 -11.66 20.62
C VAL A 261 0.41 -12.62 20.35
N ASN A 262 0.17 -13.62 19.52
CA ASN A 262 1.18 -14.60 19.13
C ASN A 262 1.65 -14.29 17.71
N VAL A 263 2.92 -14.00 17.54
CA VAL A 263 3.52 -13.68 16.24
C VAL A 263 4.65 -14.63 15.90
N GLU A 264 4.85 -14.90 14.62
CA GLU A 264 5.98 -15.66 14.10
C GLU A 264 6.74 -14.75 13.13
N GLU A 265 8.00 -14.42 13.46
CA GLU A 265 8.80 -13.50 12.67
C GLU A 265 9.30 -14.14 11.38
N LYS A 266 9.39 -13.33 10.31
CA LYS A 266 10.02 -13.70 9.05
C LYS A 266 11.15 -12.74 8.69
N PRO A 267 12.07 -13.13 7.79
CA PRO A 267 13.08 -12.23 7.28
C PRO A 267 12.47 -10.98 6.64
N THR A 268 12.92 -9.79 7.07
CA THR A 268 12.43 -8.47 6.63
C THR A 268 13.44 -7.75 5.75
N GLY A 269 14.66 -8.30 5.66
CA GLY A 269 15.73 -7.80 4.82
C GLY A 269 15.69 -8.35 3.39
N SER A 270 16.09 -7.57 2.43
CA SER A 270 16.32 -8.03 1.06
C SER A 270 17.62 -7.47 0.49
N LEU A 271 18.32 -8.32 -0.25
CA LEU A 271 19.53 -7.95 -0.99
C LEU A 271 19.30 -8.28 -2.47
N THR A 272 19.43 -7.28 -3.33
CA THR A 272 19.18 -7.40 -4.75
C THR A 272 20.44 -7.11 -5.53
N PHE A 273 20.78 -7.95 -6.48
CA PHE A 273 21.82 -7.72 -7.47
C PHE A 273 21.19 -7.72 -8.86
N GLY A 274 21.57 -6.75 -9.68
CA GLY A 274 21.08 -6.66 -11.04
C GLY A 274 22.20 -6.24 -12.00
N ALA A 275 22.08 -6.73 -13.22
CA ALA A 275 22.86 -6.24 -14.36
C ALA A 275 21.89 -5.83 -15.46
N SER A 276 22.17 -4.73 -16.13
CA SER A 276 21.36 -4.20 -17.23
C SER A 276 22.26 -3.81 -18.40
N TYR A 277 21.69 -3.87 -19.59
CA TYR A 277 22.29 -3.33 -20.79
C TYR A 277 21.26 -2.49 -21.53
N SER A 278 21.65 -1.31 -21.92
CA SER A 278 20.84 -0.39 -22.71
C SER A 278 21.72 0.23 -23.80
N VAL A 279 21.15 0.39 -24.99
CA VAL A 279 21.87 1.06 -26.10
C VAL A 279 22.17 2.53 -25.77
N ALA A 280 21.30 3.15 -24.93
CA ALA A 280 21.45 4.56 -24.55
C ALA A 280 22.43 4.77 -23.38
N ASN A 281 22.51 3.80 -22.43
CA ASN A 281 23.24 4.00 -21.17
C ASN A 281 24.33 2.93 -20.94
N GLY A 282 24.62 2.08 -21.94
CA GLY A 282 25.65 1.03 -21.85
C GLY A 282 25.31 -0.09 -20.87
N VAL A 283 26.34 -0.66 -20.25
CA VAL A 283 26.24 -1.71 -19.23
C VAL A 283 26.07 -1.08 -17.86
N GLY A 284 25.11 -1.56 -17.08
CA GLY A 284 24.85 -1.11 -15.71
C GLY A 284 24.80 -2.26 -14.72
N PHE A 285 25.21 -1.99 -13.50
CA PHE A 285 25.10 -2.88 -12.35
C PHE A 285 24.36 -2.14 -11.24
N ASN A 286 23.49 -2.85 -10.53
CA ASN A 286 22.84 -2.31 -9.35
C ASN A 286 22.92 -3.28 -8.17
N VAL A 287 23.11 -2.71 -6.99
CA VAL A 287 23.06 -3.39 -5.71
C VAL A 287 22.04 -2.66 -4.84
N GLY A 288 21.02 -3.36 -4.39
CA GLY A 288 20.00 -2.84 -3.49
C GLY A 288 20.00 -3.62 -2.17
N LEU A 289 20.09 -2.91 -1.05
CA LEU A 289 19.86 -3.44 0.28
C LEU A 289 18.65 -2.75 0.86
N SER A 290 17.69 -3.50 1.37
CA SER A 290 16.58 -2.93 2.14
C SER A 290 16.28 -3.77 3.37
N GLU A 291 15.90 -3.10 4.45
CA GLU A 291 15.47 -3.70 5.70
C GLU A 291 14.22 -2.96 6.19
N ALA A 292 13.12 -3.71 6.34
CA ALA A 292 11.84 -3.12 6.74
C ALA A 292 11.67 -3.01 8.26
N ASN A 293 12.42 -3.81 9.01
CA ASN A 293 12.39 -3.80 10.48
C ASN A 293 13.78 -3.57 11.08
N PHE A 294 14.42 -2.48 10.70
CA PHE A 294 15.80 -2.19 11.09
C PHE A 294 15.97 -2.14 12.60
N LEU A 295 16.88 -2.98 13.12
CA LEU A 295 17.13 -3.18 14.55
C LEU A 295 15.87 -3.55 15.36
N GLY A 296 14.87 -4.19 14.73
CA GLY A 296 13.63 -4.56 15.41
C GLY A 296 12.73 -3.39 15.80
N ARG A 297 12.98 -2.19 15.28
CA ARG A 297 12.27 -0.96 15.63
C ARG A 297 11.10 -0.61 14.69
N GLY A 298 10.87 -1.44 13.67
CA GLY A 298 9.89 -1.15 12.62
C GLY A 298 10.30 0.01 11.72
N GLN A 299 11.58 0.38 11.73
CA GLN A 299 12.16 1.39 10.86
C GLN A 299 12.53 0.78 9.52
N TYR A 300 12.36 1.55 8.44
CA TYR A 300 12.79 1.12 7.11
C TYR A 300 14.09 1.78 6.73
N VAL A 301 15.05 0.98 6.27
CA VAL A 301 16.32 1.44 5.70
C VAL A 301 16.47 0.86 4.30
N SER A 302 16.87 1.68 3.35
CA SER A 302 17.22 1.22 2.00
C SER A 302 18.45 1.94 1.47
N VAL A 303 19.34 1.18 0.88
CA VAL A 303 20.51 1.67 0.14
C VAL A 303 20.45 1.09 -1.26
N ASN A 304 20.43 1.94 -2.27
CA ASN A 304 20.54 1.55 -3.67
C ASN A 304 21.80 2.16 -4.27
N LEU A 305 22.59 1.32 -4.91
CA LEU A 305 23.79 1.73 -5.64
C LEU A 305 23.66 1.20 -7.07
N ALA A 306 23.44 2.09 -8.01
CA ALA A 306 23.45 1.76 -9.44
C ALA A 306 24.61 2.49 -10.12
N VAL A 307 25.43 1.74 -10.82
CA VAL A 307 26.60 2.25 -11.55
C VAL A 307 26.54 1.70 -12.97
N GLY A 308 26.37 2.58 -13.92
CA GLY A 308 26.45 2.29 -15.34
C GLY A 308 27.64 2.97 -15.99
N THR A 309 27.82 2.72 -17.28
CA THR A 309 28.83 3.37 -18.08
C THR A 309 28.61 4.89 -18.12
N ASP A 310 27.35 5.29 -18.30
CA ASP A 310 26.95 6.68 -18.52
C ASP A 310 26.14 7.26 -17.37
N ASP A 311 25.55 6.42 -16.53
CA ASP A 311 24.69 6.85 -15.43
C ASP A 311 25.11 6.23 -14.08
N LYS A 312 25.11 7.05 -13.05
CA LYS A 312 25.25 6.59 -11.65
C LYS A 312 24.06 7.09 -10.86
N ASN A 313 23.46 6.20 -10.09
CA ASN A 313 22.34 6.54 -9.22
C ASN A 313 22.52 5.84 -7.88
N SER A 314 22.79 6.61 -6.84
CA SER A 314 22.94 6.11 -5.49
C SER A 314 21.90 6.80 -4.60
N SER A 315 21.23 6.05 -3.78
CA SER A 315 20.25 6.60 -2.84
C SER A 315 20.28 5.88 -1.50
N PHE A 316 20.04 6.64 -0.46
CA PHE A 316 19.80 6.19 0.89
C PHE A 316 18.44 6.69 1.36
N THR A 317 17.63 5.81 1.92
CA THR A 317 16.34 6.17 2.51
C THR A 317 16.22 5.57 3.89
N PHE A 318 15.83 6.40 4.86
CA PHE A 318 15.47 6.00 6.21
C PHE A 318 14.04 6.48 6.48
N ILE A 319 13.20 5.60 7.06
CA ILE A 319 11.83 5.94 7.46
C ILE A 319 11.59 5.47 8.88
N GLU A 320 11.14 6.39 9.74
CA GLU A 320 10.59 6.10 11.06
C GLU A 320 9.08 6.34 11.00
N PRO A 321 8.26 5.28 11.03
CA PRO A 321 6.80 5.41 10.88
C PRO A 321 6.09 5.95 12.12
N ALA A 322 6.73 5.96 13.27
CA ALA A 322 6.19 6.47 14.53
C ALA A 322 7.18 7.43 15.21
N PHE A 323 7.48 8.51 14.54
CA PHE A 323 8.46 9.50 15.00
C PHE A 323 8.03 10.15 16.32
N LEU A 324 8.91 10.10 17.31
CA LEU A 324 8.64 10.54 18.69
C LEU A 324 7.48 9.78 19.36
N ASP A 325 7.31 8.50 19.01
CA ASP A 325 6.22 7.63 19.46
C ASP A 325 4.82 8.23 19.18
N ARG A 326 4.70 9.01 18.10
CA ARG A 326 3.45 9.61 17.62
C ARG A 326 3.10 9.07 16.24
N ASP A 327 1.88 9.29 15.81
CA ASP A 327 1.43 9.00 14.44
C ASP A 327 1.97 10.06 13.46
N LEU A 328 3.30 10.09 13.35
CA LEU A 328 4.08 10.97 12.50
C LEU A 328 5.11 10.12 11.77
N LYS A 329 5.16 10.20 10.45
CA LYS A 329 6.16 9.47 9.68
C LYS A 329 7.31 10.41 9.30
N PHE A 330 8.48 10.18 9.89
CA PHE A 330 9.71 10.86 9.50
C PHE A 330 10.37 10.07 8.37
N ARG A 331 10.80 10.78 7.33
CA ARG A 331 11.59 10.24 6.23
C ARG A 331 12.84 11.09 6.01
N PHE A 332 13.95 10.42 5.81
CA PHE A 332 15.19 11.04 5.36
C PHE A 332 15.63 10.36 4.06
N THR A 333 15.85 11.14 3.02
CA THR A 333 16.38 10.66 1.74
C THR A 333 17.64 11.40 1.39
N GLY A 334 18.71 10.68 1.07
CA GLY A 334 19.92 11.21 0.46
C GLY A 334 20.12 10.58 -0.91
N TYR A 335 20.61 11.33 -1.88
CA TYR A 335 20.84 10.83 -3.23
C TYR A 335 22.06 11.46 -3.89
N TYR A 336 22.66 10.69 -4.78
CA TYR A 336 23.71 11.12 -5.71
C TYR A 336 23.40 10.53 -7.08
N THR A 337 23.23 11.39 -8.08
CA THR A 337 22.91 11.00 -9.45
C THR A 337 23.82 11.71 -10.42
N THR A 338 24.41 10.99 -11.38
CA THR A 338 25.03 11.56 -12.57
C THR A 338 24.37 10.95 -13.79
N SER A 339 24.21 11.74 -14.85
CA SER A 339 23.70 11.27 -16.13
C SER A 339 24.59 11.85 -17.25
N GLU A 340 25.16 10.97 -18.04
CA GLU A 340 25.99 11.27 -19.19
C GLU A 340 25.36 10.69 -20.46
N ASN A 341 24.06 10.86 -20.60
CA ASN A 341 23.28 10.26 -21.69
C ASN A 341 23.81 10.70 -23.06
N SER A 342 24.09 9.74 -23.93
CA SER A 342 24.60 9.97 -25.28
C SER A 342 23.67 10.79 -26.19
N ASN A 343 22.37 10.84 -25.87
CA ASN A 343 21.38 11.63 -26.59
C ASN A 343 21.18 13.04 -26.01
N SER A 344 21.88 13.39 -24.93
CA SER A 344 21.97 14.77 -24.42
C SER A 344 23.35 15.32 -24.73
N TYR A 345 23.43 16.56 -25.13
CA TYR A 345 24.70 17.24 -25.44
C TYR A 345 25.34 17.86 -24.20
N TYR A 346 24.94 17.37 -23.01
CA TYR A 346 25.46 17.79 -21.72
C TYR A 346 25.26 16.66 -20.68
N SER A 347 26.04 16.73 -19.64
CA SER A 347 25.94 15.83 -18.49
C SER A 347 25.41 16.56 -17.30
N THR A 348 24.78 15.82 -16.39
CA THR A 348 24.25 16.38 -15.13
C THR A 348 24.82 15.65 -13.93
N LYS A 349 25.02 16.38 -12.84
CA LYS A 349 25.36 15.82 -11.53
C LYS A 349 24.47 16.47 -10.48
N ARG A 350 23.91 15.62 -9.64
CA ARG A 350 22.98 16.03 -8.61
C ARG A 350 23.26 15.28 -7.31
N ILE A 351 23.46 16.01 -6.23
CA ILE A 351 23.58 15.47 -4.88
C ILE A 351 22.64 16.21 -3.97
N GLY A 352 21.94 15.50 -3.08
CA GLY A 352 21.01 16.17 -2.19
C GLY A 352 20.53 15.32 -1.03
N VAL A 353 19.93 16.00 -0.07
CA VAL A 353 19.26 15.41 1.08
C VAL A 353 17.89 16.05 1.27
N SER A 354 16.95 15.25 1.73
CA SER A 354 15.57 15.70 1.95
C SER A 354 14.96 15.00 3.18
N PRO A 355 15.06 15.59 4.37
CA PRO A 355 14.24 15.20 5.51
C PRO A 355 12.81 15.67 5.32
N SER A 356 11.84 14.84 5.73
CA SER A 356 10.41 15.19 5.73
C SER A 356 9.66 14.56 6.90
N ILE A 357 8.54 15.17 7.27
CA ILE A 357 7.59 14.66 8.27
C ILE A 357 6.21 14.66 7.63
N GLU A 358 5.55 13.52 7.65
CA GLU A 358 4.18 13.33 7.16
C GLU A 358 3.21 13.24 8.34
N PHE A 359 2.13 14.00 8.26
CA PHE A 359 1.06 14.09 9.24
C PHE A 359 -0.23 13.54 8.63
N PRO A 360 -0.90 12.54 9.23
CA PRO A 360 -2.23 12.16 8.81
C PRO A 360 -3.23 13.27 9.15
N MET A 361 -4.00 13.71 8.15
CA MET A 361 -5.03 14.75 8.31
C MET A 361 -6.44 14.18 8.40
N GLY A 362 -6.59 12.92 8.02
CA GLY A 362 -7.85 12.20 8.02
C GLY A 362 -7.68 10.79 7.47
N GLU A 363 -8.79 10.13 7.23
CA GLU A 363 -8.83 8.72 6.81
C GLU A 363 -8.04 8.45 5.52
N PHE A 364 -8.08 9.39 4.57
CA PHE A 364 -7.46 9.26 3.24
C PHE A 364 -6.52 10.41 2.91
N SER A 365 -6.25 11.31 3.84
CA SER A 365 -5.49 12.52 3.58
C SER A 365 -4.31 12.67 4.51
N ALA A 366 -3.20 13.15 3.97
CA ALA A 366 -1.99 13.47 4.72
C ALA A 366 -1.34 14.74 4.17
N ILE A 367 -0.58 15.42 5.01
CA ILE A 367 0.30 16.50 4.63
C ILE A 367 1.74 16.15 4.98
N GLU A 368 2.63 16.25 4.02
CA GLU A 368 4.07 16.11 4.20
C GLU A 368 4.72 17.48 4.18
N LEU A 369 5.52 17.79 5.20
CA LEU A 369 6.41 18.94 5.22
C LEU A 369 7.84 18.45 5.00
N ARG A 370 8.57 19.09 4.08
CA ARG A 370 9.93 18.70 3.75
C ARG A 370 10.87 19.90 3.71
N TYR A 371 12.14 19.62 4.01
CA TYR A 371 13.24 20.50 3.71
C TYR A 371 14.18 19.81 2.74
N LYS A 372 14.53 20.44 1.66
CA LYS A 372 15.40 19.89 0.61
C LYS A 372 16.63 20.77 0.46
N VAL A 373 17.80 20.14 0.46
CA VAL A 373 19.05 20.80 0.02
C VAL A 373 19.64 19.94 -1.08
N SER A 374 19.93 20.56 -2.22
CA SER A 374 20.61 19.88 -3.31
C SER A 374 21.64 20.80 -3.95
N GLN A 375 22.70 20.18 -4.47
CA GLN A 375 23.65 20.80 -5.37
C GLN A 375 23.46 20.16 -6.74
N ASP A 376 23.22 21.00 -7.74
CA ASP A 376 22.93 20.60 -9.10
C ASP A 376 23.93 21.28 -10.05
N GLU A 377 24.55 20.48 -10.95
CA GLU A 377 25.58 20.91 -11.88
C GLU A 377 25.27 20.36 -13.27
N ILE A 378 25.42 21.23 -14.28
CA ILE A 378 25.51 20.86 -15.70
C ILE A 378 26.97 21.01 -16.13
N TYR A 379 27.51 20.00 -16.77
CA TYR A 379 28.92 19.97 -17.20
C TYR A 379 29.07 19.21 -18.52
N SER A 380 30.24 19.28 -19.12
CA SER A 380 30.59 18.62 -20.42
C SER A 380 29.61 18.99 -21.53
N VAL A 381 29.25 20.27 -21.62
CA VAL A 381 28.38 20.78 -22.69
C VAL A 381 29.14 20.76 -24.02
N ASN A 382 28.51 20.19 -25.05
CA ASN A 382 29.09 20.12 -26.37
C ASN A 382 29.31 21.54 -26.97
N THR A 383 30.40 21.75 -27.62
CA THR A 383 30.78 23.08 -28.21
C THR A 383 29.79 23.60 -29.25
N ASN A 384 29.04 22.70 -29.90
CA ASN A 384 28.03 23.03 -30.92
C ASN A 384 26.63 23.18 -30.34
N SER A 385 26.50 23.19 -29.00
CA SER A 385 25.24 23.36 -28.29
C SER A 385 24.79 24.80 -28.16
N SER A 386 23.56 24.99 -27.76
CA SER A 386 22.93 26.33 -27.58
C SER A 386 23.66 27.16 -26.55
N GLN A 387 23.53 28.47 -26.68
CA GLN A 387 24.09 29.42 -25.70
C GLN A 387 23.49 29.23 -24.32
N LEU A 388 22.24 28.78 -24.26
CA LEU A 388 21.55 28.47 -23.00
C LEU A 388 22.30 27.42 -22.21
N LEU A 389 22.68 26.28 -22.85
CA LEU A 389 23.41 25.20 -22.20
C LEU A 389 24.82 25.64 -21.76
N LYS A 390 25.53 26.43 -22.62
CA LYS A 390 26.82 26.99 -22.27
C LYS A 390 26.77 27.95 -21.08
N ASN A 391 25.71 28.74 -21.00
CA ASN A 391 25.47 29.62 -19.85
C ASN A 391 25.18 28.80 -18.58
N GLU A 392 24.43 27.71 -18.68
CA GLU A 392 24.18 26.79 -17.54
C GLU A 392 25.49 26.13 -17.06
N GLU A 393 26.35 25.68 -17.97
CA GLU A 393 27.66 25.12 -17.62
C GLU A 393 28.54 26.20 -16.94
N ALA A 394 28.55 27.42 -17.47
CA ALA A 394 29.31 28.52 -16.91
C ALA A 394 28.88 28.92 -15.50
N ARG A 395 27.64 28.68 -15.12
CA ARG A 395 27.14 28.87 -13.75
C ARG A 395 27.74 27.87 -12.76
N GLY A 396 28.11 26.67 -13.25
CA GLY A 396 28.69 25.61 -12.45
C GLY A 396 27.69 24.98 -11.49
N ALA A 397 28.20 24.44 -10.39
CA ALA A 397 27.39 23.82 -9.34
C ALA A 397 26.67 24.88 -8.50
N GLU A 398 25.37 24.82 -8.41
CA GLU A 398 24.54 25.74 -7.60
C GLU A 398 23.76 24.96 -6.54
N ILE A 399 23.56 25.59 -5.40
CA ILE A 399 22.85 25.03 -4.25
C ILE A 399 21.41 25.51 -4.26
N THR A 400 20.49 24.56 -4.25
CA THR A 400 19.06 24.80 -4.01
C THR A 400 18.74 24.40 -2.58
N SER A 401 18.19 25.33 -1.79
CA SER A 401 17.68 25.09 -0.45
C SER A 401 16.22 25.51 -0.39
N ALA A 402 15.32 24.56 -0.14
CA ALA A 402 13.88 24.74 -0.25
C ALA A 402 13.12 24.14 0.92
N LEU A 403 12.09 24.85 1.38
CA LEU A 403 11.03 24.33 2.23
C LEU A 403 9.83 23.98 1.35
N GLY A 404 9.22 22.84 1.58
CA GLY A 404 8.07 22.44 0.78
C GLY A 404 7.02 21.66 1.56
N TYR A 405 5.86 21.55 0.95
CA TYR A 405 4.79 20.69 1.43
C TYR A 405 4.17 19.89 0.29
N THR A 406 3.54 18.78 0.65
CA THR A 406 2.67 18.02 -0.26
C THR A 406 1.42 17.61 0.49
N TYR A 407 0.27 18.02 0.02
CA TYR A 407 -1.02 17.47 0.42
C TYR A 407 -1.33 16.27 -0.45
N SER A 408 -1.77 15.18 0.14
CA SER A 408 -2.19 13.96 -0.54
C SER A 408 -3.58 13.52 -0.08
N TYR A 409 -4.39 13.04 -1.03
CA TYR A 409 -5.66 12.36 -0.79
C TYR A 409 -5.65 11.06 -1.60
N ASP A 410 -5.69 9.91 -0.92
CA ASP A 410 -5.49 8.59 -1.55
C ASP A 410 -6.49 7.56 -1.01
N THR A 411 -7.46 7.18 -1.82
CA THR A 411 -8.47 6.15 -1.48
C THR A 411 -8.12 4.76 -1.97
N ARG A 412 -6.95 4.55 -2.58
CA ARG A 412 -6.56 3.27 -3.18
C ARG A 412 -6.35 2.15 -2.16
N LEU A 413 -5.92 2.49 -0.94
CA LEU A 413 -5.56 1.55 0.11
C LEU A 413 -6.62 1.39 1.22
N GLY A 414 -7.78 2.00 1.09
CA GLY A 414 -8.78 1.93 2.17
C GLY A 414 -10.15 2.44 1.76
N GLY A 415 -10.32 2.76 0.48
CA GLY A 415 -11.59 3.25 -0.04
C GLY A 415 -12.70 2.22 0.08
N VAL A 416 -13.87 2.67 0.51
CA VAL A 416 -15.06 1.83 0.71
C VAL A 416 -15.62 1.29 -0.62
N ASP A 417 -15.36 1.99 -1.74
CA ASP A 417 -15.77 1.54 -3.07
C ASP A 417 -14.69 0.64 -3.70
N PRO A 418 -14.94 -0.67 -3.85
CA PRO A 418 -13.97 -1.59 -4.44
C PRO A 418 -13.75 -1.36 -5.95
N ASN A 419 -14.61 -0.55 -6.58
CA ASN A 419 -14.63 -0.35 -8.03
C ASN A 419 -14.00 0.96 -8.46
N SER A 420 -13.77 1.90 -7.55
CA SER A 420 -13.16 3.19 -7.88
C SER A 420 -12.15 3.63 -6.85
N SER A 421 -11.12 4.32 -7.30
CA SER A 421 -10.12 4.92 -6.44
C SER A 421 -9.65 6.27 -6.97
N ILE A 422 -9.27 7.14 -6.07
CA ILE A 422 -8.78 8.49 -6.35
C ILE A 422 -7.43 8.65 -5.69
N LEU A 423 -6.48 9.20 -6.43
CA LEU A 423 -5.25 9.76 -5.89
C LEU A 423 -5.18 11.22 -6.33
N PHE A 424 -5.06 12.10 -5.38
CA PHE A 424 -4.74 13.51 -5.63
C PHE A 424 -3.53 13.91 -4.81
N LYS A 425 -2.57 14.57 -5.45
CA LYS A 425 -1.40 15.16 -4.78
C LYS A 425 -1.21 16.59 -5.29
N PHE A 426 -0.95 17.49 -4.37
CA PHE A 426 -0.54 18.86 -4.69
C PHE A 426 0.62 19.22 -3.78
N GLY A 427 1.71 19.67 -4.38
CA GLY A 427 2.92 20.04 -3.65
C GLY A 427 3.50 21.36 -4.14
N GLN A 428 4.14 22.09 -3.21
CA GLN A 428 4.94 23.26 -3.54
C GLN A 428 6.25 23.23 -2.78
N ASP A 429 7.33 23.63 -3.47
CA ASP A 429 8.66 23.85 -2.91
C ASP A 429 9.05 25.31 -3.09
N PHE A 430 9.43 25.96 -2.01
CA PHE A 430 9.84 27.35 -1.95
C PHE A 430 11.36 27.35 -1.74
N ALA A 431 12.12 27.53 -2.81
CA ALA A 431 13.57 27.69 -2.78
C ALA A 431 13.94 29.15 -2.48
N GLY A 432 15.04 29.36 -1.74
CA GLY A 432 15.51 30.66 -1.33
C GLY A 432 15.77 30.78 0.17
N VAL A 433 15.67 29.66 0.89
CA VAL A 433 16.00 29.58 2.33
C VAL A 433 17.50 29.32 2.51
N GLY A 434 18.34 30.21 1.99
CA GLY A 434 19.77 29.96 1.78
C GLY A 434 20.04 29.15 0.51
N GLY A 435 21.18 29.33 -0.12
CA GLY A 435 21.51 28.75 -1.43
C GLY A 435 21.41 29.79 -2.55
N ASP A 436 21.68 29.35 -3.78
CA ASP A 436 21.88 30.24 -4.94
C ASP A 436 20.57 30.45 -5.72
N ILE A 437 19.60 29.56 -5.55
CA ILE A 437 18.37 29.53 -6.33
C ILE A 437 17.18 30.04 -5.53
N THR A 438 16.41 30.95 -6.14
CA THR A 438 15.12 31.43 -5.61
C THR A 438 14.02 31.07 -6.61
N SER A 439 13.16 30.14 -6.23
CA SER A 439 12.06 29.68 -7.08
C SER A 439 10.91 29.11 -6.27
N ILE A 440 9.74 29.04 -6.91
CA ILE A 440 8.57 28.29 -6.43
C ILE A 440 8.30 27.21 -7.45
N THR A 441 8.42 25.96 -7.02
CA THR A 441 8.07 24.78 -7.84
C THR A 441 6.73 24.24 -7.34
N SER A 442 5.73 24.19 -8.20
CA SER A 442 4.40 23.64 -7.91
C SER A 442 4.18 22.39 -8.73
N THR A 443 3.66 21.34 -8.11
CA THR A 443 3.33 20.06 -8.77
C THR A 443 1.93 19.64 -8.41
N ALA A 444 1.20 19.09 -9.37
CA ALA A 444 -0.13 18.53 -9.15
C ALA A 444 -0.25 17.19 -9.90
N LEU A 445 -0.85 16.21 -9.25
CA LEU A 445 -1.19 14.91 -9.83
C LEU A 445 -2.58 14.53 -9.40
N ALA A 446 -3.42 14.17 -10.35
CA ALA A 446 -4.73 13.60 -10.12
C ALA A 446 -4.87 12.30 -10.93
N SER A 447 -5.18 11.22 -10.26
CA SER A 447 -5.43 9.92 -10.88
C SER A 447 -6.76 9.37 -10.42
N TYR A 448 -7.59 8.97 -11.36
CA TYR A 448 -8.84 8.29 -11.11
C TYR A 448 -8.82 6.93 -11.77
N GLU A 449 -9.17 5.92 -11.03
CA GLU A 449 -9.25 4.56 -11.52
C GLU A 449 -10.66 4.02 -11.28
N ARG A 450 -11.23 3.35 -12.27
CA ARG A 450 -12.52 2.70 -12.18
C ARG A 450 -12.52 1.36 -12.89
N LYS A 451 -13.03 0.34 -12.22
CA LYS A 451 -13.30 -0.97 -12.81
C LYS A 451 -14.62 -0.94 -13.55
N ALA A 452 -14.63 -1.41 -14.79
CA ALA A 452 -15.76 -1.44 -15.69
C ALA A 452 -15.97 -2.85 -16.24
N PHE A 453 -17.12 -3.09 -16.91
CA PHE A 453 -17.46 -4.36 -17.57
C PHE A 453 -17.28 -5.57 -16.63
N ARG A 454 -17.97 -5.55 -15.46
CA ARG A 454 -17.85 -6.60 -14.44
C ARG A 454 -16.42 -6.79 -13.93
N GLU A 455 -15.69 -5.68 -13.83
CA GLU A 455 -14.31 -5.60 -13.40
C GLU A 455 -13.27 -6.28 -14.32
N GLU A 456 -13.64 -6.59 -15.56
CA GLU A 456 -12.71 -7.12 -16.58
C GLU A 456 -11.77 -6.04 -17.13
N VAL A 457 -12.21 -4.78 -17.09
CA VAL A 457 -11.45 -3.64 -17.60
C VAL A 457 -11.27 -2.62 -16.50
N THR A 458 -10.03 -2.20 -16.28
CA THR A 458 -9.70 -1.07 -15.44
C THR A 458 -9.44 0.16 -16.30
N LEU A 459 -10.27 1.18 -16.15
CA LEU A 459 -10.08 2.47 -16.77
C LEU A 459 -9.30 3.35 -15.80
N ARG A 460 -8.16 3.88 -16.25
CA ARG A 460 -7.35 4.83 -15.49
C ARG A 460 -7.18 6.11 -16.28
N ALA A 461 -7.48 7.22 -15.65
CA ALA A 461 -7.19 8.55 -16.14
C ALA A 461 -6.20 9.21 -15.16
N GLU A 462 -5.14 9.78 -15.69
CA GLU A 462 -4.13 10.47 -14.91
C GLU A 462 -3.75 11.79 -15.57
N ILE A 463 -3.72 12.85 -14.77
CA ILE A 463 -3.31 14.18 -15.16
C ILE A 463 -2.20 14.60 -14.21
N GLU A 464 -1.07 14.97 -14.77
CA GLU A 464 0.08 15.51 -14.04
C GLU A 464 0.49 16.85 -14.64
N GLY A 465 0.84 17.79 -13.79
CA GLY A 465 1.31 19.10 -14.18
C GLY A 465 2.32 19.66 -13.21
N GLY A 466 3.18 20.55 -13.73
CA GLY A 466 4.17 21.23 -12.92
C GLY A 466 4.42 22.65 -13.44
N LEU A 467 4.78 23.54 -12.53
CA LEU A 467 5.12 24.93 -12.82
C LEU A 467 6.31 25.33 -11.95
N VAL A 468 7.30 25.91 -12.59
CA VAL A 468 8.44 26.57 -11.91
C VAL A 468 8.35 28.07 -12.18
N VAL A 469 8.37 28.84 -11.11
CA VAL A 469 8.44 30.30 -11.17
C VAL A 469 9.70 30.76 -10.45
N THR A 470 10.57 31.49 -11.14
CA THR A 470 11.82 31.99 -10.57
C THR A 470 11.70 33.47 -10.25
N SER A 471 12.38 33.91 -9.20
CA SER A 471 12.50 35.33 -8.84
C SER A 471 13.92 35.81 -9.12
N GLY A 472 14.10 36.67 -10.13
CA GLY A 472 15.37 37.30 -10.39
C GLY A 472 16.31 36.58 -11.35
N GLY A 473 15.79 35.77 -12.28
CA GLY A 473 16.60 35.12 -13.33
C GLY A 473 15.87 34.03 -14.08
N ASP A 474 16.54 33.39 -15.02
CA ASP A 474 16.02 32.22 -15.75
C ASP A 474 15.99 30.99 -14.87
N SER A 475 14.97 30.14 -15.06
CA SER A 475 14.91 28.82 -14.40
C SER A 475 16.10 27.95 -14.87
N ARG A 476 16.67 27.20 -13.93
CA ARG A 476 17.68 26.19 -14.28
C ARG A 476 17.07 25.10 -15.18
N LEU A 477 17.85 24.63 -16.14
CA LEU A 477 17.41 23.56 -17.04
C LEU A 477 17.05 22.29 -16.27
N VAL A 478 17.79 21.98 -15.21
CA VAL A 478 17.56 20.80 -14.34
C VAL A 478 16.28 20.89 -13.53
N ASP A 479 15.68 22.06 -13.35
CA ASP A 479 14.44 22.29 -12.61
C ASP A 479 13.21 22.39 -13.53
N ARG A 480 13.41 22.48 -14.85
CA ARG A 480 12.33 22.56 -15.82
C ARG A 480 11.63 21.21 -16.00
N PHE A 481 10.33 21.25 -16.18
CA PHE A 481 9.55 20.07 -16.52
C PHE A 481 9.74 19.75 -18.01
N THR A 482 10.39 18.60 -18.28
CA THR A 482 10.61 18.11 -19.63
C THR A 482 9.69 16.93 -19.95
N GLY A 483 9.51 16.64 -21.25
CA GLY A 483 8.74 15.49 -21.72
C GLY A 483 9.43 14.13 -21.49
N ASN A 484 10.66 14.12 -21.01
CA ASN A 484 11.47 12.92 -20.84
C ASN A 484 10.80 11.90 -19.92
N GLY A 485 10.59 10.68 -20.43
CA GLY A 485 9.93 9.58 -19.69
C GLY A 485 8.41 9.76 -19.47
N LYS A 486 7.84 10.93 -19.78
CA LYS A 486 6.39 11.21 -19.63
C LYS A 486 5.61 10.92 -20.91
N ILE A 487 6.19 11.22 -22.07
CA ILE A 487 5.57 11.05 -23.38
C ILE A 487 6.24 9.87 -24.09
N ARG A 488 5.45 8.85 -24.39
CA ARG A 488 5.96 7.64 -25.09
C ARG A 488 6.12 7.89 -26.58
N GLY A 489 7.09 7.21 -27.19
CA GLY A 489 7.32 7.26 -28.65
C GLY A 489 8.32 8.33 -29.09
N PHE A 490 8.93 9.03 -28.15
CA PHE A 490 10.01 9.98 -28.41
C PHE A 490 11.32 9.55 -27.75
N GLU A 491 12.41 9.91 -28.39
CA GLU A 491 13.73 9.72 -27.78
C GLU A 491 13.89 10.63 -26.54
N PRO A 492 14.78 10.29 -25.61
CA PRO A 492 15.17 11.20 -24.54
C PRO A 492 15.58 12.55 -25.13
N ASN A 493 15.08 13.63 -24.53
CA ASN A 493 15.21 15.01 -25.04
C ASN A 493 14.63 15.24 -26.46
N GLY A 494 13.81 14.31 -26.96
CA GLY A 494 13.18 14.40 -28.29
C GLY A 494 12.03 15.41 -28.40
N ILE A 495 11.50 15.90 -27.29
CA ILE A 495 10.40 16.89 -27.22
C ILE A 495 10.87 18.10 -26.42
N GLY A 496 10.58 19.28 -26.93
CA GLY A 496 10.84 20.54 -26.27
C GLY A 496 11.20 21.64 -27.27
N PRO A 497 11.39 22.87 -26.79
CA PRO A 497 11.93 23.93 -27.60
C PRO A 497 13.29 23.56 -28.19
N ARG A 498 13.59 24.05 -29.38
CA ARG A 498 14.86 23.76 -30.07
C ARG A 498 15.53 25.06 -30.52
N ASP A 499 16.83 25.15 -30.31
CA ASP A 499 17.63 26.21 -30.90
C ASP A 499 18.07 25.80 -32.31
N LEU A 500 17.34 26.28 -33.31
CA LEU A 500 17.63 25.97 -34.70
C LEU A 500 18.85 26.68 -35.27
N THR A 501 19.49 27.56 -34.51
CA THR A 501 20.68 28.33 -34.93
C THR A 501 21.94 27.57 -34.66
N VAL A 502 21.92 26.49 -33.88
CA VAL A 502 23.09 25.68 -33.55
C VAL A 502 23.05 24.32 -34.26
N ALA A 503 24.22 23.73 -34.47
CA ALA A 503 24.33 22.48 -35.21
C ALA A 503 23.61 21.30 -34.52
N ASN A 504 23.64 21.26 -33.20
CA ASN A 504 23.00 20.19 -32.40
C ASN A 504 21.47 20.38 -32.28
N GLN A 505 20.93 21.55 -32.63
CA GLN A 505 19.51 21.89 -32.48
C GLN A 505 18.95 21.54 -31.09
N ASP A 506 19.73 21.71 -30.05
CA ASP A 506 19.35 21.50 -28.66
C ASP A 506 18.74 22.76 -28.02
N ALA A 507 18.08 22.59 -26.89
CA ALA A 507 17.40 23.70 -26.20
C ALA A 507 18.22 24.21 -25.02
#